data_1e00c819db00bd840f375ab30e66288f
#
_entry.id   1e00c819db00bd840f375ab30e66288f
#
_cell.length_a   1.000
_cell.length_b   1.000
_cell.length_c   1.000
_cell.angle_alpha   90.00
_cell.angle_beta   90.00
_cell.angle_gamma   90.00
#
_symmetry.space_group_name_H-M   'P 1'
#
loop_
_entity.id
_entity.type
_entity.pdbx_description
1 polymer ?
#
loop_
_entity_poly.entity_id
_entity_poly.type
_entity_poly.pdbx_seq_one_letter_code
_entity_poly.pdbx_strand_id
1 'polypeptide(L)'
;RFYERIPSPRPGESLDGYRLPWQARPRRRADYHLIWPARPFHQAFSILVAGCGTSQAAKHALRWPAAQVTGIDLSATSVRCTEALKRKYKLDNLQVRQLPVERADELETNFDQIVCTGVLHHLADPDAGLRALRSVLEPEGAMQLMVYAPYGRTGIYMLQEFCRRVAIRAVDDEIRDLVAALYAVPP
;
A
#
# COMPACT_ATOMS: atom_id res chain seq x y z
N ARG A 1 -0.76 8.95 13.67
CA ARG A 1 -0.48 8.32 15.00
C ARG A 1 -1.01 6.88 15.09
N PHE A 2 -2.13 6.52 14.45
CA PHE A 2 -2.68 5.15 14.47
C PHE A 2 -1.71 4.13 13.85
N TYR A 3 -1.25 4.36 12.63
CA TYR A 3 -0.33 3.47 11.91
C TYR A 3 1.10 3.41 12.50
N GLU A 4 1.47 4.35 13.37
CA GLU A 4 2.72 4.26 14.15
C GLU A 4 2.63 3.17 15.24
N ARG A 5 1.44 2.95 15.79
CA ARG A 5 1.18 1.94 16.84
C ARG A 5 0.77 0.60 16.26
N ILE A 6 0.00 0.61 15.17
CA ILE A 6 -0.54 -0.58 14.50
C ILE A 6 -0.13 -0.52 13.03
N PRO A 7 1.13 -0.85 12.73
CA PRO A 7 1.63 -0.83 11.34
C PRO A 7 0.94 -1.90 10.49
N SER A 8 0.59 -1.55 9.25
CA SER A 8 -0.10 -2.44 8.31
C SER A 8 0.68 -2.55 7.00
N PRO A 9 0.82 -3.77 6.44
CA PRO A 9 0.58 -5.08 7.08
C PRO A 9 1.47 -5.30 8.31
N ARG A 10 1.26 -6.37 9.09
CA ARG A 10 2.08 -6.64 10.29
C ARG A 10 3.57 -6.74 9.90
N PRO A 11 4.50 -6.11 10.66
CA PRO A 11 5.93 -6.22 10.41
C PRO A 11 6.45 -7.66 10.53
N GLY A 12 7.53 -7.99 9.84
CA GLY A 12 8.20 -9.28 9.94
C GLY A 12 7.74 -10.33 8.93
N GLU A 13 6.88 -9.98 7.98
CA GLU A 13 6.49 -10.89 6.89
C GLU A 13 7.73 -11.30 6.08
N SER A 14 7.92 -12.62 5.87
CA SER A 14 8.90 -13.11 4.90
C SER A 14 8.37 -12.93 3.48
N LEU A 15 9.20 -12.40 2.58
CA LEU A 15 8.84 -12.24 1.17
C LEU A 15 9.33 -13.42 0.30
N ASP A 16 9.84 -14.50 0.89
CA ASP A 16 10.42 -15.63 0.13
C ASP A 16 9.36 -16.32 -0.73
N GLY A 17 8.19 -16.61 -0.16
CA GLY A 17 7.07 -17.18 -0.89
C GLY A 17 6.50 -16.23 -1.97
N TYR A 18 6.63 -14.92 -1.76
CA TYR A 18 6.23 -13.93 -2.75
C TYR A 18 7.20 -13.84 -3.92
N ARG A 19 8.50 -13.96 -3.65
CA ARG A 19 9.58 -13.81 -4.66
C ARG A 19 9.50 -14.86 -5.77
N LEU A 20 9.31 -16.13 -5.41
CA LEU A 20 9.39 -17.27 -6.33
C LEU A 20 8.44 -17.15 -7.56
N PRO A 21 7.14 -16.88 -7.39
CA PRO A 21 6.23 -16.77 -8.53
C PRO A 21 6.57 -15.64 -9.51
N TRP A 22 7.27 -14.58 -9.04
CA TRP A 22 7.60 -13.40 -9.84
C TRP A 22 8.98 -13.49 -10.55
N GLN A 23 9.73 -14.56 -10.33
CA GLN A 23 10.94 -14.84 -11.13
C GLN A 23 10.59 -15.19 -12.59
N ALA A 24 9.40 -15.74 -12.84
CA ALA A 24 8.95 -16.12 -14.16
C ALA A 24 8.62 -14.90 -15.04
N ARG A 25 9.39 -14.71 -16.13
CA ARG A 25 9.17 -13.64 -17.10
C ARG A 25 7.76 -13.66 -17.73
N PRO A 26 7.16 -14.81 -18.08
CA PRO A 26 5.80 -14.85 -18.61
C PRO A 26 4.76 -14.25 -17.64
N ARG A 27 4.89 -14.49 -16.34
CA ARG A 27 3.99 -13.93 -15.33
C ARG A 27 4.10 -12.41 -15.25
N ARG A 28 5.32 -11.86 -15.25
CA ARG A 28 5.53 -10.41 -15.31
C ARG A 28 4.97 -9.78 -16.58
N ARG A 29 5.14 -10.47 -17.74
CA ARG A 29 4.56 -10.01 -19.01
C ARG A 29 3.04 -9.96 -18.95
N ALA A 30 2.39 -10.96 -18.38
CA ALA A 30 0.94 -10.98 -18.21
C ALA A 30 0.47 -9.83 -17.28
N ASP A 31 1.14 -9.64 -16.15
CA ASP A 31 0.86 -8.56 -15.21
C ASP A 31 1.03 -7.16 -15.85
N TYR A 32 2.07 -6.99 -16.66
CA TYR A 32 2.30 -5.75 -17.42
C TYR A 32 1.16 -5.44 -18.40
N HIS A 33 0.70 -6.44 -19.16
CA HIS A 33 -0.36 -6.25 -20.14
C HIS A 33 -1.78 -6.10 -19.53
N LEU A 34 -1.97 -6.41 -18.24
CA LEU A 34 -3.19 -6.01 -17.53
C LEU A 34 -3.28 -4.50 -17.36
N ILE A 35 -2.14 -3.82 -17.29
CA ILE A 35 -2.05 -2.37 -17.09
C ILE A 35 -1.93 -1.65 -18.44
N TRP A 36 -1.08 -2.17 -19.34
CA TRP A 36 -0.82 -1.62 -20.66
C TRP A 36 -1.05 -2.66 -21.77
N PRO A 37 -2.31 -2.94 -22.15
CA PRO A 37 -2.63 -4.00 -23.12
C PRO A 37 -1.95 -3.86 -24.48
N ALA A 38 -1.83 -2.61 -24.98
CA ALA A 38 -1.30 -2.30 -26.31
C ALA A 38 0.20 -1.94 -26.32
N ARG A 39 0.84 -1.73 -25.15
CA ARG A 39 2.25 -1.34 -25.11
C ARG A 39 3.19 -2.54 -25.27
N PRO A 40 4.30 -2.41 -25.99
CA PRO A 40 5.35 -3.44 -26.01
C PRO A 40 5.85 -3.74 -24.62
N PHE A 41 6.01 -5.02 -24.29
CA PHE A 41 6.49 -5.43 -22.97
C PHE A 41 7.94 -5.01 -22.73
N HIS A 42 8.15 -4.23 -21.70
CA HIS A 42 9.47 -3.92 -21.14
C HIS A 42 9.44 -4.02 -19.61
N GLN A 43 10.62 -4.05 -18.98
CA GLN A 43 10.74 -4.23 -17.54
C GLN A 43 11.38 -3.04 -16.82
N ALA A 44 11.96 -2.12 -17.58
CA ALA A 44 12.62 -0.92 -17.07
C ALA A 44 11.63 0.26 -17.11
N PHE A 45 10.92 0.48 -16.02
CA PHE A 45 9.97 1.57 -15.84
C PHE A 45 9.97 2.04 -14.36
N SER A 46 9.33 3.16 -14.09
CA SER A 46 9.28 3.75 -12.76
C SER A 46 7.93 3.47 -12.07
N ILE A 47 7.98 3.08 -10.80
CA ILE A 47 6.79 2.76 -9.99
C ILE A 47 6.79 3.59 -8.72
N LEU A 48 5.72 4.34 -8.48
CA LEU A 48 5.42 4.91 -7.18
C LEU A 48 4.45 4.00 -6.41
N VAL A 49 4.82 3.60 -5.19
CA VAL A 49 3.92 2.91 -4.26
C VAL A 49 3.54 3.88 -3.16
N ALA A 50 2.36 4.49 -3.30
CA ALA A 50 1.86 5.53 -2.41
C ALA A 50 1.08 4.93 -1.24
N GLY A 51 1.51 5.22 -0.01
CA GLY A 51 1.07 4.53 1.19
C GLY A 51 1.59 3.10 1.22
N CYS A 52 2.92 2.94 1.07
CA CYS A 52 3.56 1.66 0.84
C CYS A 52 3.48 0.67 2.03
N GLY A 53 3.04 1.12 3.19
CA GLY A 53 2.96 0.31 4.39
C GLY A 53 4.31 -0.31 4.75
N THR A 54 4.28 -1.48 5.35
CA THR A 54 5.49 -2.15 5.85
C THR A 54 6.17 -3.05 4.81
N SER A 55 5.54 -3.34 3.65
CA SER A 55 6.07 -4.33 2.70
C SER A 55 5.70 -4.14 1.22
N GLN A 56 4.71 -3.32 0.90
CA GLN A 56 4.19 -3.21 -0.48
C GLN A 56 5.25 -2.76 -1.49
N ALA A 57 6.04 -1.72 -1.18
CA ALA A 57 7.10 -1.27 -2.08
C ALA A 57 8.18 -2.33 -2.27
N ALA A 58 8.56 -3.07 -1.21
CA ALA A 58 9.49 -4.17 -1.32
C ALA A 58 8.94 -5.32 -2.19
N LYS A 59 7.64 -5.61 -2.13
CA LYS A 59 6.98 -6.58 -3.01
C LYS A 59 7.04 -6.15 -4.48
N HIS A 60 6.82 -4.87 -4.78
CA HIS A 60 6.95 -4.35 -6.15
C HIS A 60 8.40 -4.40 -6.65
N ALA A 61 9.38 -4.05 -5.82
CA ALA A 61 10.79 -4.14 -6.18
C ALA A 61 11.24 -5.59 -6.48
N LEU A 62 10.76 -6.57 -5.71
CA LEU A 62 10.98 -7.99 -5.98
C LEU A 62 10.30 -8.47 -7.28
N ARG A 63 9.09 -7.98 -7.54
CA ARG A 63 8.32 -8.32 -8.75
C ARG A 63 9.00 -7.80 -10.01
N TRP A 64 9.52 -6.59 -9.96
CA TRP A 64 10.06 -5.84 -11.08
C TRP A 64 11.53 -5.46 -10.86
N PRO A 65 12.48 -6.42 -10.91
CA PRO A 65 13.88 -6.15 -10.55
C PRO A 65 14.60 -5.14 -11.48
N ALA A 66 14.07 -4.91 -12.68
CA ALA A 66 14.61 -3.90 -13.62
C ALA A 66 13.88 -2.54 -13.53
N ALA A 67 12.78 -2.44 -12.78
CA ALA A 67 12.07 -1.19 -12.57
C ALA A 67 12.69 -0.41 -11.40
N GLN A 68 12.54 0.92 -11.43
CA GLN A 68 12.86 1.77 -10.29
C GLN A 68 11.60 1.94 -9.42
N VAL A 69 11.65 1.56 -8.17
CA VAL A 69 10.51 1.61 -7.25
C VAL A 69 10.74 2.66 -6.18
N THR A 70 9.81 3.58 -6.04
CA THR A 70 9.77 4.56 -4.94
C THR A 70 8.56 4.25 -4.05
N GLY A 71 8.80 4.01 -2.77
CA GLY A 71 7.75 3.87 -1.76
C GLY A 71 7.63 5.13 -0.93
N ILE A 72 6.42 5.63 -0.73
CA ILE A 72 6.14 6.71 0.22
C ILE A 72 5.12 6.28 1.25
N ASP A 73 5.29 6.71 2.49
CA ASP A 73 4.32 6.49 3.58
C ASP A 73 4.42 7.61 4.61
N LEU A 74 3.30 7.96 5.22
CA LEU A 74 3.25 8.93 6.32
C LEU A 74 3.91 8.39 7.60
N SER A 75 3.82 7.08 7.83
CA SER A 75 4.32 6.42 9.04
C SER A 75 5.81 6.15 8.96
N ALA A 76 6.58 6.73 9.87
CA ALA A 76 8.01 6.44 10.03
C ALA A 76 8.24 4.95 10.35
N THR A 77 7.31 4.30 11.05
CA THR A 77 7.37 2.85 11.34
C THR A 77 7.26 2.02 10.07
N SER A 78 6.32 2.34 9.18
CA SER A 78 6.18 1.69 7.87
C SER A 78 7.43 1.85 7.02
N VAL A 79 7.98 3.06 6.96
CA VAL A 79 9.24 3.35 6.25
C VAL A 79 10.40 2.52 6.79
N ARG A 80 10.60 2.48 8.13
CA ARG A 80 11.65 1.65 8.76
C ARG A 80 11.49 0.15 8.44
N CYS A 81 10.27 -0.36 8.47
CA CYS A 81 10.00 -1.77 8.12
C CYS A 81 10.34 -2.06 6.66
N THR A 82 9.93 -1.21 5.73
CA THR A 82 10.24 -1.36 4.31
C THR A 82 11.74 -1.24 4.03
N GLU A 83 12.45 -0.32 4.70
CA GLU A 83 13.92 -0.22 4.63
C GLU A 83 14.63 -1.46 5.19
N ALA A 84 14.08 -2.09 6.24
CA ALA A 84 14.61 -3.36 6.73
C ALA A 84 14.47 -4.49 5.69
N LEU A 85 13.32 -4.56 5.00
CA LEU A 85 13.12 -5.50 3.89
C LEU A 85 14.04 -5.19 2.71
N LYS A 86 14.23 -3.92 2.35
CA LYS A 86 15.19 -3.51 1.31
C LYS A 86 16.58 -4.06 1.59
N ARG A 87 17.09 -3.88 2.82
CA ARG A 87 18.40 -4.42 3.23
C ARG A 87 18.42 -5.95 3.22
N LYS A 88 17.40 -6.60 3.79
CA LYS A 88 17.30 -8.06 3.88
C LYS A 88 17.33 -8.73 2.51
N TYR A 89 16.61 -8.18 1.54
CA TYR A 89 16.44 -8.75 0.20
C TYR A 89 17.36 -8.12 -0.86
N LYS A 90 18.24 -7.18 -0.48
CA LYS A 90 19.18 -6.46 -1.36
C LYS A 90 18.46 -5.83 -2.56
N LEU A 91 17.43 -5.02 -2.27
CA LEU A 91 16.61 -4.37 -3.29
C LEU A 91 17.21 -3.02 -3.67
N ASP A 92 18.24 -3.05 -4.54
CA ASP A 92 18.96 -1.85 -4.98
C ASP A 92 18.08 -0.93 -5.85
N ASN A 93 17.01 -1.49 -6.41
CA ASN A 93 16.02 -0.77 -7.21
C ASN A 93 14.87 -0.15 -6.39
N LEU A 94 14.97 -0.14 -5.04
CA LEU A 94 13.96 0.42 -4.15
C LEU A 94 14.48 1.67 -3.44
N GLN A 95 13.72 2.75 -3.48
CA GLN A 95 13.87 3.92 -2.60
C GLN A 95 12.65 4.05 -1.70
N VAL A 96 12.82 4.51 -0.45
CA VAL A 96 11.71 4.72 0.47
C VAL A 96 11.83 6.08 1.11
N ARG A 97 10.73 6.84 1.18
CA ARG A 97 10.69 8.16 1.80
C ARG A 97 9.50 8.29 2.75
N GLN A 98 9.71 8.96 3.88
CA GLN A 98 8.59 9.36 4.72
C GLN A 98 7.97 10.62 4.10
N LEU A 99 6.82 10.44 3.44
CA LEU A 99 6.11 11.51 2.74
C LEU A 99 4.61 11.17 2.71
N PRO A 100 3.72 12.12 3.06
CA PRO A 100 2.29 11.93 2.87
C PRO A 100 1.93 11.93 1.38
N VAL A 101 0.88 11.20 1.02
CA VAL A 101 0.45 11.05 -0.39
C VAL A 101 0.07 12.39 -1.01
N GLU A 102 -0.51 13.29 -0.23
CA GLU A 102 -0.93 14.65 -0.66
C GLU A 102 0.26 15.55 -1.08
N ARG A 103 1.49 15.13 -0.75
CA ARG A 103 2.73 15.83 -1.09
C ARG A 103 3.59 15.03 -2.09
N ALA A 104 2.98 14.18 -2.90
CA ALA A 104 3.70 13.37 -3.88
C ALA A 104 4.48 14.20 -4.91
N ASP A 105 4.05 15.42 -5.19
CA ASP A 105 4.72 16.41 -6.05
C ASP A 105 6.13 16.78 -5.57
N GLU A 106 6.42 16.65 -4.26
CA GLU A 106 7.77 16.88 -3.71
C GLU A 106 8.79 15.78 -4.09
N LEU A 107 8.36 14.74 -4.80
CA LEU A 107 9.28 13.75 -5.37
C LEU A 107 10.03 14.31 -6.58
N GLU A 108 9.54 15.40 -7.19
CA GLU A 108 10.16 16.10 -8.34
C GLU A 108 10.51 15.14 -9.51
N THR A 109 9.71 14.08 -9.67
CA THR A 109 9.88 13.08 -10.72
C THR A 109 8.52 12.49 -11.08
N ASN A 110 8.41 12.00 -12.32
CA ASN A 110 7.20 11.34 -12.79
C ASN A 110 7.36 9.82 -12.81
N PHE A 111 6.23 9.12 -12.79
CA PHE A 111 6.17 7.67 -12.70
C PHE A 111 5.31 7.08 -13.83
N ASP A 112 5.79 6.00 -14.43
CA ASP A 112 5.02 5.22 -15.40
C ASP A 112 3.83 4.51 -14.74
N GLN A 113 4.01 4.04 -13.51
CA GLN A 113 2.96 3.39 -12.73
C GLN A 113 2.86 3.99 -11.33
N ILE A 114 1.63 4.25 -10.90
CA ILE A 114 1.33 4.60 -9.49
C ILE A 114 0.44 3.52 -8.91
N VAL A 115 0.83 2.97 -7.76
CA VAL A 115 0.05 2.00 -6.98
C VAL A 115 -0.35 2.64 -5.67
N CYS A 116 -1.66 2.79 -5.43
CA CYS A 116 -2.19 3.36 -4.19
C CYS A 116 -3.35 2.47 -3.70
N THR A 117 -3.03 1.56 -2.78
CA THR A 117 -3.94 0.50 -2.36
C THR A 117 -4.32 0.66 -0.89
N GLY A 118 -5.58 0.93 -0.61
CA GLY A 118 -6.09 1.01 0.76
C GLY A 118 -5.70 2.30 1.49
N VAL A 119 -5.48 3.41 0.80
CA VAL A 119 -4.94 4.66 1.35
C VAL A 119 -5.90 5.84 1.18
N LEU A 120 -6.33 6.16 -0.03
CA LEU A 120 -7.07 7.39 -0.35
C LEU A 120 -8.31 7.61 0.53
N HIS A 121 -9.03 6.56 0.86
CA HIS A 121 -10.23 6.63 1.72
C HIS A 121 -9.92 6.89 3.21
N HIS A 122 -8.64 6.99 3.60
CA HIS A 122 -8.20 7.41 4.93
C HIS A 122 -7.75 8.87 4.98
N LEU A 123 -7.61 9.52 3.84
CA LEU A 123 -7.22 10.93 3.77
C LEU A 123 -8.39 11.83 4.19
N ALA A 124 -8.09 12.99 4.73
CA ALA A 124 -9.10 14.01 5.03
C ALA A 124 -9.74 14.57 3.76
N ASP A 125 -8.95 14.71 2.69
CA ASP A 125 -9.39 15.04 1.33
C ASP A 125 -8.81 14.00 0.35
N PRO A 126 -9.58 12.95 0.01
CA PRO A 126 -9.16 11.93 -0.96
C PRO A 126 -8.86 12.50 -2.36
N ASP A 127 -9.59 13.55 -2.76
CA ASP A 127 -9.40 14.18 -4.05
C ASP A 127 -8.10 14.97 -4.12
N ALA A 128 -7.67 15.61 -3.03
CA ALA A 128 -6.35 16.23 -2.95
C ALA A 128 -5.24 15.20 -3.11
N GLY A 129 -5.35 14.04 -2.43
CA GLY A 129 -4.43 12.93 -2.61
C GLY A 129 -4.38 12.42 -4.04
N LEU A 130 -5.54 12.25 -4.67
CA LEU A 130 -5.62 11.81 -6.07
C LEU A 130 -5.01 12.84 -7.03
N ARG A 131 -5.24 14.14 -6.82
CA ARG A 131 -4.62 15.21 -7.62
C ARG A 131 -3.10 15.21 -7.47
N ALA A 132 -2.57 15.05 -6.26
CA ALA A 132 -1.13 14.95 -6.02
C ALA A 132 -0.51 13.74 -6.73
N LEU A 133 -1.16 12.58 -6.70
CA LEU A 133 -0.71 11.41 -7.46
C LEU A 133 -0.77 11.66 -8.97
N ARG A 134 -1.84 12.30 -9.45
CA ARG A 134 -1.98 12.60 -10.89
C ARG A 134 -0.90 13.55 -11.40
N SER A 135 -0.43 14.50 -10.58
CA SER A 135 0.60 15.47 -10.98
C SER A 135 1.97 14.85 -11.23
N VAL A 136 2.23 13.67 -10.64
CA VAL A 136 3.50 12.92 -10.80
C VAL A 136 3.34 11.67 -11.68
N LEU A 137 2.22 11.52 -12.38
CA LEU A 137 2.00 10.45 -13.33
C LEU A 137 2.45 10.87 -14.73
N GLU A 138 3.23 10.03 -15.41
CA GLU A 138 3.57 10.22 -16.82
C GLU A 138 2.31 10.32 -17.70
N PRO A 139 2.34 11.05 -18.83
CA PRO A 139 1.18 11.19 -19.73
C PRO A 139 0.58 9.85 -20.15
N GLU A 140 1.42 8.88 -20.45
CA GLU A 140 1.04 7.51 -20.83
C GLU A 140 1.08 6.53 -19.63
N GLY A 141 1.22 7.06 -18.43
CA GLY A 141 1.28 6.28 -17.20
C GLY A 141 -0.07 5.70 -16.78
N ALA A 142 -0.05 4.78 -15.83
CA ALA A 142 -1.24 4.14 -15.31
C ALA A 142 -1.29 4.17 -13.78
N MET A 143 -2.50 4.37 -13.21
CA MET A 143 -2.73 4.25 -11.78
C MET A 143 -3.50 2.97 -11.46
N GLN A 144 -3.00 2.22 -10.48
CA GLN A 144 -3.72 1.12 -9.85
C GLN A 144 -4.21 1.58 -8.47
N LEU A 145 -5.51 1.80 -8.36
CA LEU A 145 -6.13 2.31 -7.14
C LEU A 145 -7.02 1.24 -6.51
N MET A 146 -7.01 1.14 -5.18
CA MET A 146 -7.99 0.37 -4.43
C MET A 146 -8.51 1.22 -3.28
N VAL A 147 -9.83 1.37 -3.21
CA VAL A 147 -10.56 2.02 -2.13
C VAL A 147 -11.64 1.09 -1.61
N TYR A 148 -12.09 1.33 -0.38
CA TYR A 148 -13.15 0.53 0.20
C TYR A 148 -14.51 0.92 -0.38
N ALA A 149 -15.28 -0.09 -0.81
CA ALA A 149 -16.65 0.10 -1.24
C ALA A 149 -17.62 0.06 -0.04
N PRO A 150 -18.59 0.99 0.06
CA PRO A 150 -19.53 1.03 1.18
C PRO A 150 -20.27 -0.31 1.40
N TYR A 151 -20.80 -0.89 0.33
CA TYR A 151 -21.57 -2.14 0.43
C TYR A 151 -20.70 -3.34 0.81
N GLY A 152 -19.47 -3.42 0.31
CA GLY A 152 -18.52 -4.49 0.66
C GLY A 152 -18.03 -4.44 2.12
N ARG A 153 -18.34 -3.36 2.86
CA ARG A 153 -17.94 -3.15 4.24
C ARG A 153 -19.12 -2.93 5.20
N THR A 154 -20.33 -3.31 4.80
CA THR A 154 -21.53 -3.10 5.61
C THR A 154 -21.37 -3.66 7.03
N GLY A 155 -20.87 -4.90 7.19
CA GLY A 155 -20.63 -5.48 8.52
C GLY A 155 -19.63 -4.70 9.36
N ILE A 156 -18.58 -4.14 8.73
CA ILE A 156 -17.61 -3.28 9.44
C ILE A 156 -18.28 -1.99 9.93
N TYR A 157 -19.08 -1.36 9.09
CA TYR A 157 -19.79 -0.13 9.47
C TYR A 157 -20.81 -0.37 10.56
N MET A 158 -21.53 -1.52 10.52
CA MET A 158 -22.43 -1.93 11.62
C MET A 158 -21.67 -2.13 12.93
N LEU A 159 -20.50 -2.77 12.90
CA LEU A 159 -19.67 -2.94 14.09
C LEU A 159 -19.13 -1.60 14.60
N GLN A 160 -18.70 -0.71 13.72
CA GLN A 160 -18.27 0.64 14.12
C GLN A 160 -19.39 1.44 14.76
N GLU A 161 -20.61 1.36 14.22
CA GLU A 161 -21.79 2.01 14.79
C GLU A 161 -22.15 1.39 16.15
N PHE A 162 -22.08 0.07 16.29
CA PHE A 162 -22.24 -0.61 17.58
C PHE A 162 -21.24 -0.08 18.61
N CYS A 163 -19.94 -0.07 18.28
CA CYS A 163 -18.89 0.43 19.16
C CYS A 163 -19.14 1.89 19.59
N ARG A 164 -19.59 2.73 18.64
CA ARG A 164 -19.93 4.13 18.91
C ARG A 164 -21.10 4.25 19.89
N ARG A 165 -22.15 3.44 19.74
CA ARG A 165 -23.35 3.46 20.61
C ARG A 165 -23.06 3.01 22.04
N VAL A 166 -22.17 2.01 22.19
CA VAL A 166 -21.77 1.50 23.53
C VAL A 166 -20.52 2.19 24.06
N ALA A 167 -20.09 3.29 23.42
CA ALA A 167 -18.96 4.13 23.82
C ALA A 167 -17.62 3.39 23.96
N ILE A 168 -17.39 2.33 23.17
CA ILE A 168 -16.08 1.67 23.10
C ILE A 168 -15.08 2.62 22.45
N ARG A 169 -13.99 2.88 23.16
CA ARG A 169 -12.91 3.76 22.69
C ARG A 169 -11.86 2.97 21.91
N ALA A 170 -11.13 3.64 21.02
CA ALA A 170 -10.02 3.06 20.26
C ALA A 170 -8.73 2.94 21.12
N VAL A 171 -8.83 2.29 22.29
CA VAL A 171 -7.72 1.95 23.20
C VAL A 171 -7.51 0.44 23.24
N ASP A 172 -6.26 0.01 23.45
CA ASP A 172 -5.85 -1.38 23.24
C ASP A 172 -6.62 -2.39 24.09
N ASP A 173 -6.95 -2.04 25.36
CA ASP A 173 -7.67 -2.92 26.25
C ASP A 173 -9.14 -3.09 25.81
N GLU A 174 -9.84 -1.99 25.51
CA GLU A 174 -11.23 -2.05 25.04
C GLU A 174 -11.35 -2.77 23.68
N ILE A 175 -10.38 -2.60 22.78
CA ILE A 175 -10.32 -3.34 21.52
C ILE A 175 -10.12 -4.83 21.79
N ARG A 176 -9.25 -5.20 22.72
CA ARG A 176 -9.01 -6.61 23.09
C ARG A 176 -10.27 -7.25 23.67
N ASP A 177 -10.95 -6.56 24.58
CA ASP A 177 -12.18 -7.02 25.21
C ASP A 177 -13.30 -7.18 24.16
N LEU A 178 -13.45 -6.22 23.26
CA LEU A 178 -14.38 -6.31 22.12
C LEU A 178 -14.10 -7.54 21.25
N VAL A 179 -12.84 -7.76 20.89
CA VAL A 179 -12.44 -8.92 20.07
C VAL A 179 -12.76 -10.23 20.81
N ALA A 180 -12.45 -10.32 22.11
CA ALA A 180 -12.77 -11.50 22.91
C ALA A 180 -14.29 -11.73 22.99
N ALA A 181 -15.07 -10.68 23.18
CA ALA A 181 -16.54 -10.77 23.21
C ALA A 181 -17.11 -11.24 21.86
N LEU A 182 -16.60 -10.73 20.74
CA LEU A 182 -17.03 -11.13 19.40
C LEU A 182 -16.74 -12.62 19.11
N TYR A 183 -15.61 -13.14 19.57
CA TYR A 183 -15.29 -14.57 19.46
C TYR A 183 -16.14 -15.46 20.35
N ALA A 184 -16.72 -14.93 21.44
CA ALA A 184 -17.59 -15.66 22.33
C ALA A 184 -19.04 -15.74 21.84
N VAL A 185 -19.43 -14.95 20.83
CA VAL A 185 -20.77 -15.01 20.21
C VAL A 185 -20.87 -16.30 19.38
N PRO A 186 -21.84 -17.17 19.65
CA PRO A 186 -22.05 -18.37 18.82
C PRO A 186 -22.42 -17.98 17.38
N PRO A 187 -22.08 -18.84 16.39
CA PRO A 187 -22.38 -18.60 14.98
C PRO A 187 -23.88 -18.58 14.70
#